data_79d07a907a1868529d28437da9dcf310
#
_entry.id   79d07a907a1868529d28437da9dcf310
#
_cell.length_a   1.000
_cell.length_b   1.000
_cell.length_c   1.000
_cell.angle_alpha   90.00
_cell.angle_beta   90.00
_cell.angle_gamma   90.00
#
_symmetry.space_group_name_H-M   'P 1'
#
loop_
_entity.id
_entity.type
_entity.pdbx_description
1 polymer ?
#
loop_
_entity_poly.entity_id
_entity_poly.type
_entity_poly.pdbx_seq_one_letter_code
_entity_poly.pdbx_strand_id
1 'polypeptide(L)'
;TIPYKEKVIPYLDELDKDAEAIGAVNVIKLVQTKGKRKLIGYNSDLLGFTQSIEPLLEPFHKKALILGTGGASKAINHGLQQLGLETLFVSRSRHDANTVTYEELTPEIMAEYKVIVNCTPVGMYPQADKCPEIPYECLTPQHLLYDLLYNPDTTLFMKKGSDQGAV
;
A
#
# COMPACT_ATOMS: atom_id res chain seq x y z
N THR A 1 -16.38 -4.28 -0.42
CA THR A 1 -15.09 -3.67 -0.14
C THR A 1 -15.00 -2.24 -0.68
N ILE A 2 -14.55 -1.98 -1.90
CA ILE A 2 -14.55 -0.62 -2.45
C ILE A 2 -15.99 -0.24 -2.88
N PRO A 3 -16.53 0.91 -2.47
CA PRO A 3 -15.93 2.01 -1.68
C PRO A 3 -16.32 2.01 -0.18
N TYR A 4 -16.68 0.88 0.41
CA TYR A 4 -17.37 0.80 1.69
C TYR A 4 -16.48 0.47 2.90
N LYS A 5 -15.15 0.26 2.71
CA LYS A 5 -14.22 -0.17 3.77
C LYS A 5 -14.24 0.69 5.04
N GLU A 6 -14.43 2.00 4.88
CA GLU A 6 -14.53 2.96 6.01
C GLU A 6 -16.00 3.15 6.43
N LYS A 7 -16.92 3.17 5.47
CA LYS A 7 -18.34 3.47 5.72
C LYS A 7 -19.07 2.38 6.52
N VAL A 8 -18.55 1.15 6.53
CA VAL A 8 -19.16 0.04 7.24
C VAL A 8 -18.88 0.07 8.75
N ILE A 9 -17.81 0.74 9.17
CA ILE A 9 -17.36 0.77 10.57
C ILE A 9 -18.47 1.13 11.57
N PRO A 10 -19.30 2.17 11.34
CA PRO A 10 -20.38 2.53 12.28
C PRO A 10 -21.45 1.46 12.47
N TYR A 11 -21.50 0.43 11.63
CA TYR A 11 -22.49 -0.66 11.69
C TYR A 11 -21.94 -1.93 12.33
N LEU A 12 -20.69 -1.90 12.85
CA LEU A 12 -20.04 -3.03 13.49
C LEU A 12 -20.04 -2.87 15.00
N ASP A 13 -20.10 -4.00 15.72
CA ASP A 13 -20.06 -4.01 17.18
C ASP A 13 -18.65 -3.87 17.72
N GLU A 14 -17.65 -4.36 16.96
CA GLU A 14 -16.22 -4.30 17.31
C GLU A 14 -15.34 -4.23 16.06
N LEU A 15 -14.14 -3.70 16.26
CA LEU A 15 -13.03 -3.80 15.31
C LEU A 15 -11.91 -4.64 15.91
N ASP A 16 -11.24 -5.42 15.06
CA ASP A 16 -9.93 -5.97 15.37
C ASP A 16 -8.91 -4.82 15.48
N LYS A 17 -7.81 -5.04 16.21
CA LYS A 17 -6.80 -4.02 16.50
C LYS A 17 -6.22 -3.38 15.23
N ASP A 18 -5.95 -4.19 14.20
CA ASP A 18 -5.39 -3.71 12.95
C ASP A 18 -6.45 -2.96 12.13
N ALA A 19 -7.68 -3.45 12.08
CA ALA A 19 -8.79 -2.77 11.41
C ALA A 19 -9.09 -1.42 12.07
N GLU A 20 -8.99 -1.33 13.40
CA GLU A 20 -9.13 -0.08 14.15
C GLU A 20 -8.00 0.90 13.84
N ALA A 21 -6.73 0.45 13.90
CA ALA A 21 -5.56 1.26 13.60
C ALA A 21 -5.54 1.78 12.15
N ILE A 22 -5.98 0.95 11.20
CA ILE A 22 -6.08 1.29 9.77
C ILE A 22 -7.27 2.21 9.49
N GLY A 23 -8.36 2.07 10.27
CA GLY A 23 -9.63 2.75 10.02
C GLY A 23 -10.36 2.21 8.77
N ALA A 24 -10.18 0.94 8.42
CA ALA A 24 -10.81 0.31 7.26
C ALA A 24 -11.06 -1.18 7.49
N VAL A 25 -12.22 -1.66 7.04
CA VAL A 25 -12.68 -3.06 7.16
C VAL A 25 -12.98 -3.64 5.78
N ASN A 26 -12.47 -4.83 5.50
CA ASN A 26 -12.81 -5.58 4.28
C ASN A 26 -13.40 -6.96 4.57
N VAL A 27 -13.33 -7.43 5.82
CA VAL A 27 -13.92 -8.70 6.29
C VAL A 27 -14.76 -8.43 7.54
N ILE A 28 -15.97 -8.99 7.57
CA ILE A 28 -16.87 -8.92 8.74
C ILE A 28 -17.13 -10.36 9.20
N LYS A 29 -16.78 -10.64 10.46
CA LYS A 29 -17.05 -11.91 11.11
C LYS A 29 -18.31 -11.79 11.95
N LEU A 30 -19.28 -12.67 11.69
CA LEU A 30 -20.44 -12.84 12.55
C LEU A 30 -20.10 -13.85 13.66
N VAL A 31 -20.10 -13.40 14.90
CA VAL A 31 -19.90 -14.24 16.08
C VAL A 31 -21.23 -14.38 16.82
N GLN A 32 -21.61 -15.60 17.16
CA GLN A 32 -22.81 -15.88 17.94
C GLN A 32 -22.42 -16.43 19.32
N THR A 33 -22.74 -15.68 20.37
CA THR A 33 -22.44 -16.07 21.76
C THR A 33 -23.68 -15.90 22.63
N LYS A 34 -24.13 -17.00 23.26
CA LYS A 34 -25.30 -17.01 24.18
C LYS A 34 -26.53 -16.32 23.60
N GLY A 35 -26.87 -16.59 22.32
CA GLY A 35 -28.04 -16.03 21.66
C GLY A 35 -27.90 -14.58 21.17
N LYS A 36 -26.79 -13.92 21.40
CA LYS A 36 -26.48 -12.58 20.86
C LYS A 36 -25.56 -12.72 19.63
N ARG A 37 -25.86 -11.94 18.59
CA ARG A 37 -25.02 -11.81 17.40
C ARG A 37 -24.12 -10.60 17.57
N LYS A 38 -22.87 -10.72 17.16
CA LYS A 38 -21.85 -9.67 17.19
C LYS A 38 -21.14 -9.64 15.84
N LEU A 39 -21.00 -8.44 15.27
CA LEU A 39 -20.28 -8.19 14.04
C LEU A 39 -18.90 -7.61 14.37
N ILE A 40 -17.85 -8.32 13.99
CA ILE A 40 -16.47 -7.90 14.22
C ILE A 40 -15.81 -7.64 12.87
N GLY A 41 -15.25 -6.43 12.71
CA GLY A 41 -14.54 -6.01 11.51
C GLY A 41 -13.07 -6.34 11.54
N TYR A 42 -12.53 -6.83 10.40
CA TYR A 42 -11.13 -7.17 10.18
C TYR A 42 -10.62 -6.52 8.90
N ASN A 43 -9.29 -6.39 8.81
CA ASN A 43 -8.62 -6.01 7.56
C ASN A 43 -7.63 -7.09 7.14
N SER A 44 -8.00 -7.90 6.16
CA SER A 44 -7.14 -8.97 5.63
C SER A 44 -6.13 -8.48 4.58
N ASP A 45 -6.28 -7.26 4.05
CA ASP A 45 -5.32 -6.68 3.09
C ASP A 45 -3.97 -6.49 3.77
N LEU A 46 -3.97 -6.08 5.05
CA LEU A 46 -2.77 -5.92 5.86
C LEU A 46 -1.98 -7.23 5.94
N LEU A 47 -2.65 -8.32 6.34
CA LEU A 47 -1.99 -9.62 6.52
C LEU A 47 -1.43 -10.15 5.21
N GLY A 48 -2.23 -10.08 4.13
CA GLY A 48 -1.79 -10.51 2.80
C GLY A 48 -0.57 -9.73 2.31
N PHE A 49 -0.59 -8.41 2.49
CA PHE A 49 0.53 -7.54 2.11
C PHE A 49 1.78 -7.83 2.94
N THR A 50 1.70 -7.83 4.27
CA THR A 50 2.88 -8.02 5.12
C THR A 50 3.54 -9.36 4.89
N GLN A 51 2.77 -10.45 4.78
CA GLN A 51 3.29 -11.78 4.51
C GLN A 51 3.96 -11.91 3.13
N SER A 52 3.51 -11.13 2.14
CA SER A 52 4.07 -11.20 0.78
C SER A 52 5.30 -10.30 0.61
N ILE A 53 5.36 -9.14 1.27
CA ILE A 53 6.50 -8.22 1.12
C ILE A 53 7.66 -8.54 2.07
N GLU A 54 7.38 -9.02 3.29
CA GLU A 54 8.40 -9.29 4.32
C GLU A 54 9.56 -10.17 3.82
N PRO A 55 9.35 -11.28 3.07
CA PRO A 55 10.43 -12.10 2.54
C PRO A 55 11.29 -11.42 1.48
N LEU A 56 10.82 -10.31 0.90
CA LEU A 56 11.52 -9.54 -0.14
C LEU A 56 12.33 -8.38 0.45
N LEU A 57 12.12 -8.08 1.74
CA LEU A 57 12.81 -6.97 2.40
C LEU A 57 14.23 -7.37 2.80
N GLU A 58 15.16 -6.49 2.44
CA GLU A 58 16.56 -6.59 2.83
C GLU A 58 16.89 -5.66 4.01
N PRO A 59 17.97 -5.89 4.78
CA PRO A 59 18.29 -5.07 5.94
C PRO A 59 18.49 -3.58 5.65
N PHE A 60 18.77 -3.20 4.41
CA PHE A 60 18.93 -1.81 3.99
C PHE A 60 17.60 -1.15 3.57
N HIS A 61 16.50 -1.90 3.46
CA HIS A 61 15.17 -1.35 3.22
C HIS A 61 14.64 -0.72 4.52
N LYS A 62 14.86 0.58 4.71
CA LYS A 62 14.45 1.32 5.92
C LYS A 62 13.29 2.27 5.67
N LYS A 63 13.10 2.69 4.42
CA LYS A 63 12.11 3.69 4.03
C LYS A 63 11.33 3.26 2.81
N ALA A 64 10.05 3.60 2.78
CA ALA A 64 9.14 3.24 1.70
C ALA A 64 8.31 4.43 1.20
N LEU A 65 8.20 4.55 -0.13
CA LEU A 65 7.22 5.40 -0.80
C LEU A 65 5.93 4.63 -0.99
N ILE A 66 4.81 5.26 -0.67
CA ILE A 66 3.46 4.73 -0.90
C ILE A 66 2.79 5.62 -1.95
N LEU A 67 2.64 5.11 -3.16
CA LEU A 67 2.01 5.84 -4.25
C LEU A 67 0.49 5.79 -4.11
N GLY A 68 -0.12 6.95 -3.85
CA GLY A 68 -1.55 7.11 -3.62
C GLY A 68 -1.92 7.22 -2.14
N THR A 69 -3.06 7.87 -1.87
CA THR A 69 -3.60 8.17 -0.53
C THR A 69 -4.99 7.58 -0.30
N GLY A 70 -5.37 6.55 -1.06
CA GLY A 70 -6.68 5.88 -0.96
C GLY A 70 -6.77 4.90 0.21
N GLY A 71 -7.93 4.25 0.37
CA GLY A 71 -8.19 3.34 1.49
C GLY A 71 -7.21 2.15 1.58
N ALA A 72 -6.68 1.65 0.45
CA ALA A 72 -5.69 0.57 0.46
C ALA A 72 -4.34 1.05 1.04
N SER A 73 -3.93 2.30 0.73
CA SER A 73 -2.65 2.84 1.18
C SER A 73 -2.54 2.95 2.71
N LYS A 74 -3.65 3.08 3.42
CA LYS A 74 -3.68 3.10 4.88
C LYS A 74 -3.24 1.75 5.47
N ALA A 75 -3.74 0.63 4.92
CA ALA A 75 -3.35 -0.71 5.35
C ALA A 75 -1.86 -0.97 5.02
N ILE A 76 -1.41 -0.55 3.83
CA ILE A 76 -0.02 -0.67 3.42
C ILE A 76 0.90 0.14 4.33
N ASN A 77 0.54 1.39 4.63
CA ASN A 77 1.29 2.23 5.56
C ASN A 77 1.45 1.57 6.93
N HIS A 78 0.34 1.07 7.48
CA HIS A 78 0.36 0.37 8.78
C HIS A 78 1.25 -0.88 8.72
N GLY A 79 1.15 -1.69 7.66
CA GLY A 79 1.98 -2.88 7.48
C GLY A 79 3.48 -2.58 7.37
N LEU A 80 3.86 -1.57 6.58
CA LEU A 80 5.26 -1.15 6.44
C LEU A 80 5.84 -0.64 7.76
N GLN A 81 5.05 0.13 8.53
CA GLN A 81 5.45 0.59 9.86
C GLN A 81 5.61 -0.56 10.85
N GLN A 82 4.72 -1.58 10.83
CA GLN A 82 4.90 -2.80 11.63
C GLN A 82 6.18 -3.56 11.28
N LEU A 83 6.60 -3.53 10.01
CA LEU A 83 7.86 -4.10 9.53
C LEU A 83 9.08 -3.19 9.79
N GLY A 84 8.89 -2.04 10.46
CA GLY A 84 9.95 -1.13 10.89
C GLY A 84 10.42 -0.15 9.81
N LEU A 85 9.65 0.06 8.74
CA LEU A 85 9.98 1.05 7.71
C LEU A 85 9.36 2.41 8.03
N GLU A 86 10.10 3.48 7.79
CA GLU A 86 9.55 4.84 7.70
C GLU A 86 8.83 4.97 6.35
N THR A 87 7.71 5.70 6.34
CA THR A 87 6.86 5.80 5.15
C THR A 87 6.65 7.25 4.73
N LEU A 88 6.55 7.48 3.42
CA LEU A 88 6.20 8.76 2.82
C LEU A 88 5.17 8.51 1.72
N PHE A 89 4.07 9.25 1.75
CA PHE A 89 3.04 9.16 0.71
C PHE A 89 3.42 10.02 -0.50
N VAL A 90 3.08 9.51 -1.66
CA VAL A 90 3.18 10.25 -2.93
C VAL A 90 1.79 10.42 -3.52
N SER A 91 1.39 11.64 -3.81
CA SER A 91 0.07 11.95 -4.35
C SER A 91 0.16 13.06 -5.42
N ARG A 92 -0.91 13.24 -6.18
CA ARG A 92 -1.02 14.35 -7.16
C ARG A 92 -1.12 15.73 -6.49
N SER A 93 -1.47 15.75 -5.21
CA SER A 93 -1.54 16.97 -4.40
C SER A 93 -1.07 16.66 -2.98
N ARG A 94 -0.42 17.64 -2.35
CA ARG A 94 0.02 17.52 -0.96
C ARG A 94 -1.20 17.65 -0.04
N HIS A 95 -1.33 16.73 0.93
CA HIS A 95 -2.43 16.72 1.90
C HIS A 95 -1.98 17.06 3.32
N ASP A 96 -0.75 16.66 3.67
CA ASP A 96 -0.15 16.84 4.99
C ASP A 96 1.39 16.85 4.91
N ALA A 97 2.06 16.92 6.07
CA ALA A 97 3.52 16.93 6.15
C ALA A 97 4.18 15.59 5.74
N ASN A 98 3.42 14.49 5.73
CA ASN A 98 3.92 13.17 5.32
C ASN A 98 3.52 12.80 3.89
N THR A 99 3.19 13.79 3.07
CA THR A 99 2.81 13.62 1.66
C THR A 99 3.63 14.54 0.78
N VAL A 100 4.22 13.99 -0.28
CA VAL A 100 4.89 14.74 -1.35
C VAL A 100 4.14 14.56 -2.67
N THR A 101 4.38 15.44 -3.63
CA THR A 101 3.87 15.27 -4.99
C THR A 101 4.86 14.48 -5.84
N TYR A 102 4.41 14.00 -7.01
CA TYR A 102 5.29 13.29 -7.94
C TYR A 102 6.45 14.18 -8.44
N GLU A 103 6.20 15.49 -8.59
CA GLU A 103 7.21 16.47 -9.01
C GLU A 103 8.28 16.74 -7.93
N GLU A 104 7.96 16.42 -6.67
CA GLU A 104 8.88 16.55 -5.54
C GLU A 104 9.79 15.33 -5.34
N LEU A 105 9.61 14.25 -6.14
CA LEU A 105 10.46 13.06 -6.08
C LEU A 105 11.84 13.35 -6.69
N THR A 106 12.76 13.83 -5.85
CA THR A 106 14.15 14.08 -6.26
C THR A 106 14.99 12.81 -6.25
N PRO A 107 16.16 12.79 -6.93
CA PRO A 107 17.09 11.66 -6.85
C PRO A 107 17.49 11.29 -5.42
N GLU A 108 17.60 12.27 -4.51
CA GLU A 108 17.93 12.06 -3.09
C GLU A 108 16.81 11.29 -2.38
N ILE A 109 15.54 11.67 -2.59
CA ILE A 109 14.40 10.95 -2.04
C ILE A 109 14.37 9.52 -2.59
N MET A 110 14.55 9.35 -3.90
CA MET A 110 14.59 8.01 -4.52
C MET A 110 15.75 7.16 -3.96
N ALA A 111 16.92 7.73 -3.72
CA ALA A 111 18.05 7.01 -3.13
C ALA A 111 17.82 6.58 -1.69
N GLU A 112 17.00 7.32 -0.94
CA GLU A 112 16.69 7.06 0.46
C GLU A 112 15.52 6.06 0.63
N TYR A 113 14.47 6.21 -0.17
CA TYR A 113 13.23 5.41 -0.12
C TYR A 113 13.29 4.26 -1.13
N LYS A 114 13.91 3.15 -0.76
CA LYS A 114 14.19 2.03 -1.67
C LYS A 114 13.04 1.04 -1.85
N VAL A 115 12.01 1.11 -1.06
CA VAL A 115 10.77 0.34 -1.24
C VAL A 115 9.71 1.26 -1.83
N ILE A 116 9.07 0.86 -2.92
CA ILE A 116 8.06 1.67 -3.60
C ILE A 116 6.82 0.81 -3.82
N VAL A 117 5.72 1.18 -3.18
CA VAL A 117 4.46 0.42 -3.25
C VAL A 117 3.41 1.19 -4.04
N ASN A 118 2.96 0.64 -5.16
CA ASN A 118 1.85 1.22 -5.93
C ASN A 118 0.51 0.85 -5.30
N CYS A 119 -0.14 1.82 -4.69
CA CYS A 119 -1.51 1.73 -4.15
C CYS A 119 -2.53 2.47 -5.03
N THR A 120 -2.13 2.95 -6.21
CA THR A 120 -3.01 3.64 -7.16
C THR A 120 -3.65 2.64 -8.12
N PRO A 121 -4.75 2.98 -8.79
CA PRO A 121 -5.31 2.18 -9.88
C PRO A 121 -4.58 2.37 -11.22
N VAL A 122 -3.49 3.15 -11.26
CA VAL A 122 -2.75 3.46 -12.50
C VAL A 122 -2.01 2.22 -12.98
N GLY A 123 -2.30 1.78 -14.19
CA GLY A 123 -1.77 0.53 -14.76
C GLY A 123 -2.71 -0.66 -14.68
N MET A 124 -3.89 -0.51 -14.06
CA MET A 124 -4.93 -1.54 -14.03
C MET A 124 -5.64 -1.63 -15.39
N TYR A 125 -5.98 -2.86 -15.81
CA TYR A 125 -6.80 -3.07 -16.99
C TYR A 125 -8.10 -2.23 -16.97
N PRO A 126 -8.54 -1.60 -18.07
CA PRO A 126 -7.99 -1.68 -19.44
C PRO A 126 -6.81 -0.73 -19.75
N GLN A 127 -6.37 0.10 -18.83
CA GLN A 127 -5.29 1.08 -19.03
C GLN A 127 -3.92 0.52 -18.60
N ALA A 128 -3.61 -0.71 -19.01
CA ALA A 128 -2.37 -1.41 -18.66
C ALA A 128 -1.09 -0.78 -19.29
N ASP A 129 -1.26 0.13 -20.22
CA ASP A 129 -0.22 0.94 -20.86
C ASP A 129 0.23 2.14 -20.03
N LYS A 130 -0.38 2.36 -18.84
CA LYS A 130 -0.03 3.44 -17.91
C LYS A 130 0.76 2.92 -16.72
N CYS A 131 1.52 3.82 -16.08
CA CYS A 131 2.20 3.57 -14.81
C CYS A 131 2.28 4.87 -14.01
N PRO A 132 2.50 4.81 -12.67
CA PRO A 132 2.80 5.99 -11.87
C PRO A 132 4.02 6.74 -12.42
N GLU A 133 3.98 8.08 -12.41
CA GLU A 133 5.02 8.94 -12.99
C GLU A 133 6.15 9.22 -11.98
N ILE A 134 6.87 8.17 -11.58
CA ILE A 134 8.07 8.28 -10.75
C ILE A 134 9.33 8.42 -11.63
N PRO A 135 10.45 8.97 -11.11
CA PRO A 135 11.73 9.03 -11.85
C PRO A 135 12.39 7.64 -11.93
N TYR A 136 11.98 6.81 -12.88
CA TYR A 136 12.46 5.43 -13.05
C TYR A 136 13.97 5.36 -13.27
N GLU A 137 14.58 6.38 -13.87
CA GLU A 137 16.03 6.49 -14.09
C GLU A 137 16.83 6.55 -12.78
N CYS A 138 16.20 6.87 -11.66
CA CYS A 138 16.80 6.87 -10.32
C CYS A 138 16.77 5.50 -9.65
N LEU A 139 16.10 4.52 -10.24
CA LEU A 139 16.01 3.16 -9.68
C LEU A 139 17.35 2.42 -9.83
N THR A 140 17.63 1.54 -8.90
CA THR A 140 18.84 0.71 -8.84
C THR A 140 18.47 -0.73 -8.43
N PRO A 141 19.37 -1.71 -8.53
CA PRO A 141 19.11 -3.08 -8.04
C PRO A 141 18.81 -3.19 -6.54
N GLN A 142 18.95 -2.11 -5.78
CA GLN A 142 18.56 -2.07 -4.37
C GLN A 142 17.11 -1.63 -4.15
N HIS A 143 16.38 -1.24 -5.20
CA HIS A 143 14.98 -0.87 -5.09
C HIS A 143 14.08 -2.10 -5.19
N LEU A 144 13.06 -2.12 -4.35
CA LEU A 144 11.96 -3.07 -4.37
C LEU A 144 10.68 -2.35 -4.81
N LEU A 145 10.12 -2.74 -5.95
CA LEU A 145 8.85 -2.26 -6.45
C LEU A 145 7.75 -3.29 -6.18
N TYR A 146 6.73 -2.88 -5.48
CA TYR A 146 5.58 -3.72 -5.15
C TYR A 146 4.30 -3.10 -5.69
N ASP A 147 3.53 -3.86 -6.48
CA ASP A 147 2.26 -3.39 -7.04
C ASP A 147 1.09 -4.12 -6.39
N LEU A 148 0.07 -3.39 -5.92
CA LEU A 148 -1.17 -3.99 -5.43
C LEU A 148 -2.10 -4.45 -6.55
N LEU A 149 -1.81 -4.09 -7.80
CA LEU A 149 -2.58 -4.51 -8.95
C LEU A 149 -2.24 -5.98 -9.28
N TYR A 150 -3.27 -6.77 -9.59
CA TYR A 150 -3.14 -8.18 -9.96
C TYR A 150 -3.57 -8.45 -11.41
N ASN A 151 -4.00 -7.43 -12.13
CA ASN A 151 -4.36 -7.52 -13.55
C ASN A 151 -3.95 -6.23 -14.28
N PRO A 152 -2.92 -6.29 -15.16
CA PRO A 152 -2.18 -7.49 -15.61
C PRO A 152 -1.26 -8.07 -14.51
N ASP A 153 -0.81 -9.33 -14.68
CA ASP A 153 0.13 -10.01 -13.76
C ASP A 153 1.46 -9.26 -13.62
N THR A 154 1.93 -8.64 -14.70
CA THR A 154 3.09 -7.74 -14.70
C THR A 154 2.66 -6.38 -15.21
N THR A 155 2.61 -5.40 -14.33
CA THR A 155 2.25 -4.03 -14.68
C THR A 155 3.41 -3.30 -15.36
N LEU A 156 3.10 -2.21 -16.08
CA LEU A 156 4.14 -1.37 -16.68
C LEU A 156 5.06 -0.74 -15.61
N PHE A 157 4.53 -0.47 -14.41
CA PHE A 157 5.31 -0.03 -13.25
C PHE A 157 6.41 -1.04 -12.89
N MET A 158 6.04 -2.32 -12.71
CA MET A 158 6.99 -3.39 -12.40
C MET A 158 7.99 -3.60 -13.54
N LYS A 159 7.53 -3.58 -14.79
CA LYS A 159 8.38 -3.75 -15.98
C LYS A 159 9.45 -2.66 -16.05
N LYS A 160 9.06 -1.39 -15.91
CA LYS A 160 10.02 -0.28 -15.92
C LYS A 160 11.02 -0.37 -14.76
N GLY A 161 10.59 -0.86 -13.59
CA GLY A 161 11.48 -1.13 -12.46
C GLY A 161 12.53 -2.19 -12.82
N SER A 162 12.08 -3.31 -13.34
CA SER A 162 12.97 -4.41 -13.79
C SER A 162 13.95 -3.99 -14.88
N ASP A 163 13.54 -3.12 -15.81
CA ASP A 163 14.41 -2.56 -16.86
C ASP A 163 15.59 -1.74 -16.26
N GLN A 164 15.44 -1.22 -15.03
CA GLN A 164 16.48 -0.55 -14.25
C GLN A 164 17.21 -1.48 -13.26
N GLY A 165 16.86 -2.76 -13.26
CA GLY A 165 17.42 -3.78 -12.36
C GLY A 165 16.79 -3.85 -10.98
N ALA A 166 15.72 -3.10 -10.71
CA ALA A 166 14.95 -3.21 -9.47
C ALA A 166 14.21 -4.56 -9.38
N VAL A 167 13.92 -5.00 -8.15
CA VAL A 167 13.19 -6.25 -7.84
C VAL A 167 11.70 -5.98 -7.69
#